data_b5ccf6a1474738ae1c4c6d14b1631d23
#
_entry.id   b5ccf6a1474738ae1c4c6d14b1631d23
#
_cell.length_a   1.000
_cell.length_b   1.000
_cell.length_c   1.000
_cell.angle_alpha   90.00
_cell.angle_beta   90.00
_cell.angle_gamma   90.00
#
_symmetry.space_group_name_H-M   'P 1'
#
loop_
_entity.id
_entity.type
_entity.pdbx_description
1 polymer ?
#
loop_
_entity_poly.entity_id
_entity_poly.type
_entity_poly.pdbx_seq_one_letter_code
_entity_poly.pdbx_strand_id
1 'polypeptide(L)'
;SITFDNGSRIVASTTTENTGRGMSLTLVYLDEFAFVPPRIAKEFWTSLSPTLATGGKCIVTSTPNSDDDTFAGIWNQAIKTVDEYGNESDVGINGFKGYMAKWDQHPDRDDEWATEEMSRIGEERFRREHECEFIIYNETLIDSILLANMKHTDTLYKTGQVRWYKRPTADKMYVLALDPSAGTGGDNAAIQVIELPTMVQVAEWCHNKTPIEGQIRVMLDIL
;
A
#
# COMPACT_ATOMS: atom_id res chain seq x y z
N SER A 1 14.70 8.18 31.25
CA SER A 1 15.91 8.58 30.52
C SER A 1 17.15 8.07 31.24
N ILE A 2 18.18 7.76 30.45
CA ILE A 2 19.52 7.37 30.94
C ILE A 2 20.48 8.45 30.47
N THR A 3 21.31 8.95 31.37
CA THR A 3 22.38 9.92 31.07
C THR A 3 23.72 9.28 31.37
N PHE A 4 24.68 9.45 30.46
CA PHE A 4 26.03 8.91 30.56
C PHE A 4 27.00 10.01 31.02
N ASP A 5 28.15 9.60 31.57
CA ASP A 5 29.18 10.53 32.10
C ASP A 5 29.73 11.50 31.03
N ASN A 6 29.70 11.12 29.77
CA ASN A 6 30.10 11.98 28.64
C ASN A 6 29.01 12.99 28.20
N GLY A 7 27.90 13.08 28.94
CA GLY A 7 26.78 13.97 28.61
C GLY A 7 25.78 13.43 27.59
N SER A 8 26.04 12.26 26.98
CA SER A 8 25.08 11.60 26.09
C SER A 8 23.85 11.13 26.86
N ARG A 9 22.70 11.13 26.21
CA ARG A 9 21.42 10.75 26.83
C ARG A 9 20.58 9.88 25.90
N ILE A 10 19.99 8.81 26.48
CA ILE A 10 18.93 8.04 25.85
C ILE A 10 17.61 8.37 26.52
N VAL A 11 16.60 8.68 25.73
CA VAL A 11 15.25 8.98 26.18
C VAL A 11 14.28 8.03 25.50
N ALA A 12 13.47 7.33 26.28
CA ALA A 12 12.33 6.58 25.78
C ALA A 12 11.04 7.33 26.13
N SER A 13 10.14 7.45 25.20
CA SER A 13 8.84 8.10 25.39
C SER A 13 7.80 7.49 24.46
N THR A 14 6.53 7.60 24.84
CA THR A 14 5.41 7.21 23.97
C THR A 14 5.33 8.16 22.77
N THR A 15 4.97 7.64 21.62
CA THR A 15 4.77 8.44 20.40
C THR A 15 3.51 9.29 20.55
N THR A 16 3.69 10.60 20.44
CA THR A 16 2.61 11.59 20.38
C THR A 16 2.89 12.58 19.25
N GLU A 17 1.93 13.40 18.87
CA GLU A 17 2.09 14.42 17.82
C GLU A 17 3.27 15.37 18.05
N ASN A 18 3.69 15.56 19.31
CA ASN A 18 4.73 16.50 19.71
C ASN A 18 6.01 15.85 20.24
N THR A 19 6.08 14.52 20.28
CA THR A 19 7.28 13.80 20.77
C THR A 19 8.47 14.12 19.88
N GLY A 20 9.61 14.46 20.49
CA GLY A 20 10.85 14.81 19.76
C GLY A 20 10.89 16.24 19.20
N ARG A 21 9.79 16.99 19.25
CA ARG A 21 9.75 18.37 18.73
C ARG A 21 10.70 19.27 19.53
N GLY A 22 11.56 20.00 18.80
CA GLY A 22 12.55 20.91 19.40
C GLY A 22 13.76 20.22 20.02
N MET A 23 13.92 18.90 19.86
CA MET A 23 15.11 18.19 20.28
C MET A 23 16.15 18.13 19.15
N SER A 24 17.44 18.23 19.50
CA SER A 24 18.53 17.88 18.59
C SER A 24 18.87 16.41 18.82
N LEU A 25 18.53 15.56 17.85
CA LEU A 25 18.63 14.10 17.98
C LEU A 25 19.71 13.55 17.03
N THR A 26 20.65 12.78 17.58
CA THR A 26 21.66 12.06 16.78
C THR A 26 21.07 10.80 16.16
N LEU A 27 20.20 10.11 16.90
CA LEU A 27 19.54 8.89 16.46
C LEU A 27 18.10 8.87 17.01
N VAL A 28 17.16 8.52 16.15
CA VAL A 28 15.79 8.19 16.53
C VAL A 28 15.55 6.72 16.20
N TYR A 29 14.96 6.00 17.15
CA TYR A 29 14.47 4.63 16.95
C TYR A 29 12.96 4.60 17.18
N LEU A 30 12.23 4.21 16.14
CA LEU A 30 10.78 4.05 16.17
C LEU A 30 10.47 2.55 16.13
N ASP A 31 9.92 2.04 17.22
CA ASP A 31 9.55 0.65 17.34
C ASP A 31 8.04 0.49 17.12
N GLU A 32 7.63 -0.56 16.42
CA GLU A 32 6.24 -0.87 16.10
C GLU A 32 5.47 0.31 15.46
N PHE A 33 6.13 1.03 14.55
CA PHE A 33 5.61 2.30 14.04
C PHE A 33 4.33 2.16 13.22
N ALA A 34 4.09 1.02 12.56
CA ALA A 34 2.86 0.74 11.83
C ALA A 34 1.61 0.68 12.75
N PHE A 35 1.80 0.46 14.07
CA PHE A 35 0.71 0.39 15.05
C PHE A 35 0.40 1.71 15.74
N VAL A 36 1.16 2.77 15.44
CA VAL A 36 0.83 4.11 15.90
C VAL A 36 -0.41 4.60 15.16
N PRO A 37 -1.44 5.13 15.86
CA PRO A 37 -2.65 5.62 15.20
C PRO A 37 -2.32 6.55 14.02
N PRO A 38 -2.93 6.38 12.82
CA PRO A 38 -2.52 7.04 11.58
C PRO A 38 -2.40 8.56 11.68
N ARG A 39 -3.33 9.23 12.40
CA ARG A 39 -3.27 10.67 12.62
C ARG A 39 -2.03 11.07 13.40
N ILE A 40 -1.71 10.35 14.48
CA ILE A 40 -0.54 10.61 15.31
C ILE A 40 0.73 10.32 14.53
N ALA A 41 0.80 9.18 13.83
CA ALA A 41 1.96 8.79 13.04
C ALA A 41 2.32 9.85 11.98
N LYS A 42 1.32 10.36 11.26
CA LYS A 42 1.50 11.38 10.23
C LYS A 42 2.02 12.71 10.80
N GLU A 43 1.40 13.21 11.86
CA GLU A 43 1.80 14.48 12.50
C GLU A 43 3.20 14.35 13.14
N PHE A 44 3.45 13.25 13.84
CA PHE A 44 4.74 12.93 14.42
C PHE A 44 5.84 12.88 13.35
N TRP A 45 5.61 12.14 12.26
CA TRP A 45 6.58 12.00 11.16
C TRP A 45 6.90 13.34 10.51
N THR A 46 5.87 14.16 10.27
CA THR A 46 6.04 15.51 9.72
C THR A 46 6.87 16.40 10.65
N SER A 47 6.67 16.28 11.97
CA SER A 47 7.42 17.09 12.95
C SER A 47 8.84 16.59 13.20
N LEU A 48 9.11 15.30 12.95
CA LEU A 48 10.43 14.67 13.11
C LEU A 48 11.34 14.90 11.89
N SER A 49 10.80 14.96 10.70
CA SER A 49 11.56 15.06 9.43
C SER A 49 12.57 16.24 9.42
N PRO A 50 12.24 17.46 9.89
CA PRO A 50 13.22 18.55 9.98
C PRO A 50 14.37 18.27 10.95
N THR A 51 14.12 17.52 12.02
CA THR A 51 15.16 17.11 12.99
C THR A 51 16.18 16.15 12.36
N LEU A 52 15.71 15.26 11.47
CA LEU A 52 16.57 14.35 10.71
C LEU A 52 17.39 15.09 9.65
N ALA A 53 16.84 16.13 9.04
CA ALA A 53 17.53 16.94 8.02
C ALA A 53 18.81 17.64 8.53
N THR A 54 19.00 17.76 9.83
CA THR A 54 20.21 18.33 10.46
C THR A 54 21.35 17.31 10.67
N GLY A 55 21.23 16.10 10.08
CA GLY A 55 22.25 15.03 10.16
C GLY A 55 21.92 13.93 11.16
N GLY A 56 20.72 13.93 11.76
CA GLY A 56 20.22 12.84 12.60
C GLY A 56 19.95 11.57 11.77
N LYS A 57 20.09 10.41 12.41
CA LYS A 57 19.74 9.11 11.83
C LYS A 57 18.41 8.62 12.36
N CYS A 58 17.70 7.84 11.56
CA CYS A 58 16.46 7.21 11.96
C CYS A 58 16.46 5.71 11.64
N ILE A 59 15.99 4.93 12.60
CA ILE A 59 15.69 3.50 12.44
C ILE A 59 14.21 3.35 12.70
N VAL A 60 13.50 2.72 11.78
CA VAL A 60 12.06 2.44 11.91
C VAL A 60 11.87 0.93 11.79
N THR A 61 11.29 0.32 12.80
CA THR A 61 10.97 -1.12 12.80
C THR A 61 9.49 -1.32 13.04
N SER A 62 8.92 -2.27 12.33
CA SER A 62 7.55 -2.77 12.58
C SER A 62 7.29 -4.04 11.81
N THR A 63 6.31 -4.83 12.26
CA THR A 63 5.55 -5.69 11.35
C THR A 63 4.56 -4.84 10.56
N PRO A 64 4.16 -5.27 9.35
CA PRO A 64 3.14 -4.56 8.57
C PRO A 64 1.80 -4.51 9.31
N ASN A 65 1.07 -3.41 9.15
CA ASN A 65 -0.28 -3.29 9.68
C ASN A 65 -1.26 -2.95 8.54
N SER A 66 -1.24 -1.74 8.00
CA SER A 66 -2.07 -1.30 6.87
C SER A 66 -1.19 -0.80 5.73
N ASP A 67 -1.63 -0.96 4.49
CA ASP A 67 -0.91 -0.49 3.31
C ASP A 67 -1.05 1.01 3.04
N ASP A 68 -1.98 1.68 3.73
CA ASP A 68 -2.25 3.12 3.62
C ASP A 68 -1.72 3.94 4.80
N ASP A 69 -1.02 3.31 5.76
CA ASP A 69 -0.43 3.99 6.90
C ASP A 69 0.90 4.71 6.59
N THR A 70 1.38 5.49 7.55
CA THR A 70 2.64 6.24 7.40
C THR A 70 3.84 5.31 7.26
N PHE A 71 3.85 4.16 7.94
CA PHE A 71 4.93 3.18 7.85
C PHE A 71 4.98 2.55 6.46
N ALA A 72 3.84 2.12 5.91
CA ALA A 72 3.76 1.58 4.56
C ALA A 72 4.26 2.59 3.51
N GLY A 73 3.92 3.88 3.68
CA GLY A 73 4.42 4.95 2.84
C GLY A 73 5.94 5.09 2.87
N ILE A 74 6.55 5.01 4.06
CA ILE A 74 8.02 5.03 4.24
C ILE A 74 8.65 3.80 3.60
N TRP A 75 8.11 2.60 3.87
CA TRP A 75 8.60 1.34 3.35
C TRP A 75 8.57 1.29 1.83
N ASN A 76 7.45 1.65 1.22
CA ASN A 76 7.26 1.63 -0.24
C ASN A 76 8.25 2.55 -0.98
N GLN A 77 8.69 3.62 -0.33
CA GLN A 77 9.72 4.50 -0.88
C GLN A 77 11.14 3.98 -0.58
N ALA A 78 11.36 3.33 0.57
CA ALA A 78 12.65 2.77 0.96
C ALA A 78 13.09 1.59 0.07
N ILE A 79 12.15 0.83 -0.51
CA ILE A 79 12.43 -0.27 -1.43
C ILE A 79 12.55 0.17 -2.90
N LYS A 80 12.20 1.42 -3.23
CA LYS A 80 12.40 1.99 -4.58
C LYS A 80 13.81 2.51 -4.72
N THR A 81 14.72 1.67 -5.17
CA THR A 81 16.15 1.96 -5.34
C THR A 81 16.51 2.51 -6.72
N VAL A 82 15.53 2.64 -7.62
CA VAL A 82 15.68 3.25 -8.94
C VAL A 82 14.81 4.51 -8.98
N ASP A 83 15.40 5.64 -9.34
CA ASP A 83 14.71 6.91 -9.47
C ASP A 83 13.92 7.03 -10.80
N GLU A 84 13.20 8.13 -10.99
CA GLU A 84 12.42 8.40 -12.21
C GLU A 84 13.29 8.58 -13.48
N TYR A 85 14.59 8.79 -13.32
CA TYR A 85 15.56 8.91 -14.41
C TYR A 85 16.31 7.60 -14.69
N GLY A 86 16.02 6.52 -13.93
CA GLY A 86 16.63 5.20 -14.09
C GLY A 86 17.98 5.05 -13.37
N ASN A 87 18.37 5.96 -12.49
CA ASN A 87 19.60 5.81 -11.69
C ASN A 87 19.34 4.87 -10.52
N GLU A 88 20.26 3.93 -10.30
CA GLU A 88 20.24 2.98 -9.18
C GLU A 88 20.95 3.56 -7.95
N SER A 89 20.47 3.22 -6.75
CA SER A 89 21.03 3.62 -5.46
C SER A 89 20.92 2.47 -4.46
N ASP A 90 21.83 2.45 -3.48
CA ASP A 90 21.80 1.50 -2.34
C ASP A 90 20.71 1.82 -1.31
N VAL A 91 20.07 2.98 -1.44
CA VAL A 91 18.98 3.44 -0.60
C VAL A 91 17.77 3.79 -1.46
N GLY A 92 16.59 3.74 -0.89
CA GLY A 92 15.38 4.13 -1.57
C GLY A 92 15.29 5.63 -1.85
N ILE A 93 14.32 6.04 -2.67
CA ILE A 93 14.12 7.44 -3.08
C ILE A 93 13.87 8.40 -1.90
N ASN A 94 13.51 7.88 -0.73
CA ASN A 94 13.37 8.64 0.52
C ASN A 94 14.64 8.64 1.40
N GLY A 95 15.76 8.10 0.91
CA GLY A 95 17.04 8.01 1.63
C GLY A 95 17.12 6.90 2.69
N PHE A 96 16.08 6.09 2.86
CA PHE A 96 16.11 4.93 3.74
C PHE A 96 16.56 3.68 3.00
N LYS A 97 17.26 2.80 3.73
CA LYS A 97 17.56 1.44 3.28
C LYS A 97 16.52 0.49 3.85
N GLY A 98 15.73 -0.15 2.98
CA GLY A 98 14.77 -1.17 3.37
C GLY A 98 15.49 -2.47 3.73
N TYR A 99 15.08 -3.11 4.82
CA TYR A 99 15.48 -4.45 5.21
C TYR A 99 14.24 -5.22 5.67
N MET A 100 14.05 -6.43 5.17
CA MET A 100 12.94 -7.31 5.53
C MET A 100 13.51 -8.60 6.11
N ALA A 101 13.05 -8.97 7.31
CA ALA A 101 13.42 -10.21 7.98
C ALA A 101 12.20 -11.11 8.06
N LYS A 102 12.16 -12.15 7.24
CA LYS A 102 11.11 -13.17 7.27
C LYS A 102 11.48 -14.33 8.20
N TRP A 103 10.50 -15.13 8.55
CA TRP A 103 10.67 -16.26 9.48
C TRP A 103 11.72 -17.27 9.00
N ASP A 104 11.82 -17.53 7.70
CA ASP A 104 12.74 -18.48 7.06
C ASP A 104 14.22 -18.06 7.14
N GLN A 105 14.49 -16.81 7.49
CA GLN A 105 15.85 -16.32 7.74
C GLN A 105 16.33 -16.61 9.17
N HIS A 106 15.46 -17.10 10.04
CA HIS A 106 15.83 -17.48 11.40
C HIS A 106 16.34 -18.91 11.43
N PRO A 107 17.56 -19.20 11.97
CA PRO A 107 18.19 -20.51 11.86
C PRO A 107 17.42 -21.65 12.58
N ASP A 108 16.59 -21.33 13.56
CA ASP A 108 15.82 -22.30 14.33
C ASP A 108 14.36 -22.43 13.86
N ARG A 109 14.02 -21.88 12.70
CA ARG A 109 12.66 -21.94 12.12
C ARG A 109 12.69 -22.66 10.80
N ASP A 110 11.88 -23.71 10.70
CA ASP A 110 11.71 -24.55 9.51
C ASP A 110 10.24 -24.61 9.07
N ASP A 111 9.94 -25.39 8.06
CA ASP A 111 8.59 -25.56 7.53
C ASP A 111 7.62 -26.20 8.55
N GLU A 112 8.13 -27.04 9.45
CA GLU A 112 7.34 -27.66 10.50
C GLU A 112 6.92 -26.59 11.52
N TRP A 113 7.87 -25.77 11.97
CA TRP A 113 7.59 -24.61 12.82
C TRP A 113 6.57 -23.66 12.17
N ALA A 114 6.73 -23.36 10.87
CA ALA A 114 5.83 -22.47 10.16
C ALA A 114 4.40 -23.02 10.09
N THR A 115 4.26 -24.33 9.86
CA THR A 115 2.96 -25.02 9.81
C THR A 115 2.27 -24.98 11.18
N GLU A 116 3.01 -25.27 12.24
CA GLU A 116 2.50 -25.22 13.62
C GLU A 116 2.08 -23.80 14.00
N GLU A 117 2.93 -22.82 13.72
CA GLU A 117 2.65 -21.42 14.05
C GLU A 117 1.44 -20.89 13.26
N MET A 118 1.35 -21.20 11.96
CA MET A 118 0.20 -20.84 11.13
C MET A 118 -1.10 -21.49 11.66
N SER A 119 -1.03 -22.72 12.10
CA SER A 119 -2.17 -23.40 12.74
C SER A 119 -2.59 -22.73 14.05
N ARG A 120 -1.64 -22.17 14.80
CA ARG A 120 -1.86 -21.54 16.10
C ARG A 120 -2.45 -20.14 15.99
N ILE A 121 -1.93 -19.30 15.09
CA ILE A 121 -2.31 -17.89 14.99
C ILE A 121 -3.21 -17.56 13.80
N GLY A 122 -3.38 -18.50 12.86
CA GLY A 122 -4.10 -18.33 11.60
C GLY A 122 -3.22 -17.80 10.48
N GLU A 123 -3.56 -18.17 9.24
CA GLU A 123 -2.78 -17.84 8.04
C GLU A 123 -2.58 -16.33 7.85
N GLU A 124 -3.63 -15.53 8.05
CA GLU A 124 -3.59 -14.08 7.87
C GLU A 124 -2.58 -13.41 8.82
N ARG A 125 -2.62 -13.79 10.12
CA ARG A 125 -1.64 -13.29 11.10
C ARG A 125 -0.24 -13.78 10.80
N PHE A 126 -0.09 -15.04 10.37
CA PHE A 126 1.20 -15.58 10.01
C PHE A 126 1.85 -14.79 8.87
N ARG A 127 1.10 -14.51 7.81
CA ARG A 127 1.57 -13.72 6.67
C ARG A 127 2.00 -12.31 7.09
N ARG A 128 1.26 -11.67 7.98
CA ARG A 128 1.62 -10.36 8.51
C ARG A 128 2.86 -10.39 9.40
N GLU A 129 2.84 -11.24 10.44
CA GLU A 129 3.85 -11.22 11.50
C GLU A 129 5.16 -11.90 11.10
N HIS A 130 5.10 -12.88 10.19
CA HIS A 130 6.23 -13.75 9.86
C HIS A 130 6.67 -13.68 8.40
N GLU A 131 5.79 -13.31 7.47
CA GLU A 131 6.13 -13.09 6.07
C GLU A 131 6.22 -11.61 5.70
N CYS A 132 5.97 -10.71 6.65
CA CYS A 132 6.02 -9.26 6.48
C CYS A 132 5.12 -8.74 5.35
N GLU A 133 3.96 -9.36 5.15
CA GLU A 133 3.00 -8.94 4.14
C GLU A 133 2.08 -7.84 4.67
N PHE A 134 1.92 -6.76 3.88
CA PHE A 134 0.89 -5.75 4.13
C PHE A 134 -0.46 -6.30 3.71
N ILE A 135 -1.30 -6.62 4.68
CA ILE A 135 -2.65 -7.14 4.46
C ILE A 135 -3.64 -6.04 4.82
N ILE A 136 -4.57 -5.76 3.92
CA ILE A 136 -5.65 -4.79 4.17
C ILE A 136 -6.63 -5.42 5.15
N TYR A 137 -6.61 -4.95 6.41
CA TYR A 137 -7.46 -5.45 7.51
C TYR A 137 -8.80 -4.73 7.62
N ASN A 138 -9.27 -4.10 6.59
CA ASN A 138 -10.60 -3.51 6.66
C ASN A 138 -11.65 -4.61 6.51
N GLU A 139 -12.78 -4.45 7.18
CA GLU A 139 -13.99 -5.26 6.99
C GLU A 139 -14.42 -5.17 5.53
N THR A 140 -13.73 -5.88 4.66
CA THR A 140 -14.07 -5.94 3.25
C THR A 140 -15.14 -6.99 3.06
N LEU A 141 -16.10 -6.72 2.17
CA LEU A 141 -17.14 -7.67 1.81
C LEU A 141 -16.55 -9.01 1.29
N ILE A 142 -15.36 -8.95 0.74
CA ILE A 142 -14.60 -10.10 0.24
C ILE A 142 -13.38 -10.28 1.16
N ASP A 143 -13.11 -11.52 1.53
CA ASP A 143 -11.92 -11.89 2.31
C ASP A 143 -10.64 -11.30 1.73
N SER A 144 -9.79 -10.71 2.58
CA SER A 144 -8.58 -10.00 2.16
C SER A 144 -7.55 -10.91 1.48
N ILE A 145 -7.48 -12.18 1.88
CA ILE A 145 -6.60 -13.17 1.23
C ILE A 145 -7.09 -13.49 -0.17
N LEU A 146 -8.41 -13.61 -0.35
CA LEU A 146 -8.99 -13.80 -1.67
C LEU A 146 -8.70 -12.60 -2.58
N LEU A 147 -8.83 -11.37 -2.06
CA LEU A 147 -8.49 -10.15 -2.79
C LEU A 147 -7.00 -10.10 -3.17
N ALA A 148 -6.10 -10.41 -2.24
CA ALA A 148 -4.66 -10.42 -2.47
C ALA A 148 -4.23 -11.48 -3.51
N ASN A 149 -4.96 -12.59 -3.59
CA ASN A 149 -4.69 -13.65 -4.55
C ASN A 149 -5.37 -13.43 -5.92
N MET A 150 -6.23 -12.41 -6.06
CA MET A 150 -6.84 -12.07 -7.35
C MET A 150 -5.78 -11.55 -8.32
N LYS A 151 -5.66 -12.22 -9.45
CA LYS A 151 -4.78 -11.78 -10.54
C LYS A 151 -5.59 -10.96 -11.52
N HIS A 152 -5.05 -9.82 -11.94
CA HIS A 152 -5.63 -9.07 -13.03
C HIS A 152 -5.49 -9.85 -14.36
N THR A 153 -6.45 -9.65 -15.25
CA THR A 153 -6.37 -10.18 -16.61
C THR A 153 -5.80 -9.09 -17.52
N ASP A 154 -4.82 -9.46 -18.34
CA ASP A 154 -4.26 -8.55 -19.32
C ASP A 154 -5.31 -8.12 -20.35
N THR A 155 -5.24 -6.87 -20.74
CA THR A 155 -6.13 -6.28 -21.76
C THR A 155 -5.84 -6.89 -23.12
N LEU A 156 -6.87 -7.38 -23.80
CA LEU A 156 -6.72 -7.90 -25.17
C LEU A 156 -6.40 -6.78 -26.16
N TYR A 157 -7.11 -5.63 -26.06
CA TYR A 157 -6.85 -4.42 -26.82
C TYR A 157 -7.51 -3.21 -26.15
N LYS A 158 -7.21 -2.01 -26.66
CA LYS A 158 -7.80 -0.75 -26.18
C LYS A 158 -8.42 0.03 -27.35
N THR A 159 -9.56 0.67 -27.08
CA THR A 159 -10.16 1.68 -27.96
C THR A 159 -10.22 2.99 -27.18
N GLY A 160 -9.29 3.91 -27.46
CA GLY A 160 -9.08 5.07 -26.61
C GLY A 160 -8.69 4.65 -25.18
N GLN A 161 -9.50 5.04 -24.19
CA GLN A 161 -9.32 4.67 -22.79
C GLN A 161 -10.11 3.41 -22.37
N VAL A 162 -10.96 2.88 -23.25
CA VAL A 162 -11.71 1.64 -23.00
C VAL A 162 -10.78 0.45 -23.13
N ARG A 163 -10.76 -0.39 -22.12
CA ARG A 163 -9.98 -1.64 -22.05
C ARG A 163 -10.90 -2.80 -22.40
N TRP A 164 -10.50 -3.62 -23.36
CA TRP A 164 -11.25 -4.78 -23.81
C TRP A 164 -10.54 -6.06 -23.40
N TYR A 165 -11.23 -6.93 -22.68
CA TYR A 165 -10.73 -8.23 -22.23
C TYR A 165 -11.21 -9.36 -23.14
N LYS A 166 -12.30 -9.14 -23.88
CA LYS A 166 -12.89 -10.07 -24.83
C LYS A 166 -13.45 -9.29 -26.02
N ARG A 167 -13.41 -9.87 -27.21
CA ARG A 167 -14.09 -9.30 -28.38
C ARG A 167 -15.57 -9.55 -28.28
N PRO A 168 -16.44 -8.54 -28.37
CA PRO A 168 -17.89 -8.76 -28.43
C PRO A 168 -18.27 -9.45 -29.76
N THR A 169 -19.34 -10.25 -29.73
CA THR A 169 -19.89 -10.95 -30.87
C THR A 169 -21.40 -10.69 -30.95
N ALA A 170 -21.96 -10.60 -32.16
CA ALA A 170 -23.34 -10.22 -32.38
C ALA A 170 -24.39 -11.26 -31.90
N ASP A 171 -23.97 -12.47 -31.61
CA ASP A 171 -24.82 -13.56 -31.12
C ASP A 171 -24.96 -13.59 -29.60
N LYS A 172 -24.35 -12.64 -28.90
CA LYS A 172 -24.35 -12.53 -27.43
C LYS A 172 -25.11 -11.32 -26.95
N MET A 173 -25.58 -11.42 -25.73
CA MET A 173 -26.20 -10.31 -25.01
C MET A 173 -25.20 -9.70 -24.02
N TYR A 174 -25.19 -8.39 -23.96
CA TYR A 174 -24.32 -7.65 -23.07
C TYR A 174 -25.12 -6.69 -22.20
N VAL A 175 -24.68 -6.52 -20.95
CA VAL A 175 -25.16 -5.47 -20.06
C VAL A 175 -24.04 -4.47 -19.89
N LEU A 176 -24.37 -3.19 -20.06
CA LEU A 176 -23.50 -2.07 -19.79
C LEU A 176 -24.03 -1.28 -18.61
N ALA A 177 -23.16 -0.98 -17.65
CA ALA A 177 -23.48 -0.16 -16.49
C ALA A 177 -22.48 1.01 -16.40
N LEU A 178 -23.00 2.20 -16.09
CA LEU A 178 -22.23 3.40 -15.81
C LEU A 178 -22.44 3.79 -14.34
N ASP A 179 -21.35 3.89 -13.60
CA ASP A 179 -21.26 4.59 -12.31
C ASP A 179 -20.69 5.99 -12.57
N PRO A 180 -21.51 7.05 -12.54
CA PRO A 180 -21.08 8.38 -12.93
C PRO A 180 -20.37 9.10 -11.78
N SER A 181 -19.43 9.99 -12.13
CA SER A 181 -18.84 10.96 -11.20
C SER A 181 -18.89 12.38 -11.76
N ALA A 182 -18.63 13.37 -10.91
CA ALA A 182 -18.62 14.77 -11.35
C ALA A 182 -17.48 15.13 -12.31
N GLY A 183 -16.47 14.26 -12.48
CA GLY A 183 -15.32 14.50 -13.36
C GLY A 183 -14.38 15.60 -12.89
N THR A 184 -14.35 15.88 -11.59
CA THR A 184 -13.56 16.96 -10.96
C THR A 184 -12.17 16.53 -10.49
N GLY A 185 -11.82 15.23 -10.67
CA GLY A 185 -10.54 14.65 -10.27
C GLY A 185 -10.55 13.98 -8.89
N GLY A 186 -11.69 13.99 -8.18
CA GLY A 186 -11.93 13.20 -6.97
C GLY A 186 -12.25 11.75 -7.33
N ASP A 187 -13.53 11.38 -7.24
CA ASP A 187 -14.00 10.04 -7.52
C ASP A 187 -13.92 9.68 -9.01
N ASN A 188 -13.67 8.41 -9.29
CA ASN A 188 -13.72 7.88 -10.66
C ASN A 188 -15.16 7.65 -11.11
N ALA A 189 -15.46 7.98 -12.38
CA ALA A 189 -16.56 7.37 -13.10
C ALA A 189 -16.09 6.04 -13.70
N ALA A 190 -16.96 5.04 -13.73
CA ALA A 190 -16.63 3.72 -14.26
C ALA A 190 -17.73 3.19 -15.18
N ILE A 191 -17.34 2.54 -16.28
CA ILE A 191 -18.23 1.78 -17.16
C ILE A 191 -17.77 0.33 -17.13
N GLN A 192 -18.72 -0.59 -16.98
CA GLN A 192 -18.48 -2.03 -17.04
C GLN A 192 -19.37 -2.64 -18.13
N VAL A 193 -18.80 -3.56 -18.91
CA VAL A 193 -19.51 -4.33 -19.92
C VAL A 193 -19.40 -5.81 -19.59
N ILE A 194 -20.53 -6.47 -19.39
CA ILE A 194 -20.64 -7.86 -18.95
C ILE A 194 -21.40 -8.67 -19.99
N GLU A 195 -20.89 -9.82 -20.40
CA GLU A 195 -21.57 -10.79 -21.27
C GLU A 195 -22.57 -11.63 -20.46
N LEU A 196 -23.79 -11.76 -20.97
CA LEU A 196 -24.81 -12.63 -20.41
C LEU A 196 -24.96 -13.94 -21.21
N PRO A 197 -25.33 -15.04 -20.55
CA PRO A 197 -25.52 -15.24 -19.11
C PRO A 197 -24.23 -15.57 -18.34
N THR A 198 -23.08 -15.56 -18.99
CA THR A 198 -21.79 -16.04 -18.45
C THR A 198 -21.22 -15.13 -17.35
N MET A 199 -21.71 -13.90 -17.22
CA MET A 199 -21.22 -12.87 -16.30
C MET A 199 -19.71 -12.56 -16.48
N VAL A 200 -19.18 -12.78 -17.67
CA VAL A 200 -17.78 -12.48 -17.99
C VAL A 200 -17.63 -11.00 -18.32
N GLN A 201 -16.68 -10.33 -17.69
CA GLN A 201 -16.30 -8.95 -18.03
C GLN A 201 -15.73 -8.90 -19.44
N VAL A 202 -16.26 -8.04 -20.29
CA VAL A 202 -15.85 -7.87 -21.69
C VAL A 202 -15.02 -6.62 -21.87
N ALA A 203 -15.44 -5.52 -21.22
CA ALA A 203 -14.71 -4.25 -21.27
C ALA A 203 -14.92 -3.44 -19.99
N GLU A 204 -14.00 -2.50 -19.79
CA GLU A 204 -14.11 -1.48 -18.75
C GLU A 204 -13.58 -0.14 -19.25
N TRP A 205 -14.09 0.91 -18.63
CA TRP A 205 -13.54 2.25 -18.69
C TRP A 205 -13.61 2.87 -17.30
N CYS A 206 -12.56 3.62 -16.90
CA CYS A 206 -12.50 4.27 -15.61
C CYS A 206 -11.68 5.56 -15.74
N HIS A 207 -12.27 6.69 -15.31
CA HIS A 207 -11.60 7.99 -15.35
C HIS A 207 -12.23 9.00 -14.38
N ASN A 208 -11.42 9.87 -13.76
CA ASN A 208 -11.89 10.82 -12.75
C ASN A 208 -12.00 12.29 -13.22
N LYS A 209 -11.59 12.59 -14.46
CA LYS A 209 -11.62 13.97 -15.00
C LYS A 209 -12.53 14.14 -16.22
N THR A 210 -13.30 13.13 -16.59
CA THR A 210 -14.23 13.20 -17.69
C THR A 210 -15.57 13.75 -17.21
N PRO A 211 -16.08 14.87 -17.73
CA PRO A 211 -17.40 15.41 -17.37
C PRO A 211 -18.51 14.46 -17.81
N ILE A 212 -19.72 14.59 -17.22
CA ILE A 212 -20.84 13.66 -17.41
C ILE A 212 -21.20 13.46 -18.89
N GLU A 213 -21.21 14.52 -19.69
CA GLU A 213 -21.48 14.43 -21.13
C GLU A 213 -20.42 13.58 -21.86
N GLY A 214 -19.15 13.67 -21.42
CA GLY A 214 -18.09 12.84 -21.94
C GLY A 214 -18.23 11.37 -21.53
N GLN A 215 -18.67 11.09 -20.30
CA GLN A 215 -18.94 9.74 -19.82
C GLN A 215 -20.06 9.08 -20.62
N ILE A 216 -21.15 9.81 -20.89
CA ILE A 216 -22.26 9.34 -21.73
C ILE A 216 -21.78 9.07 -23.16
N ARG A 217 -20.91 9.93 -23.71
CA ARG A 217 -20.36 9.70 -25.05
C ARG A 217 -19.53 8.42 -25.11
N VAL A 218 -18.65 8.19 -24.12
CA VAL A 218 -17.88 6.94 -24.04
C VAL A 218 -18.83 5.73 -23.95
N MET A 219 -19.91 5.82 -23.17
CA MET A 219 -20.91 4.77 -23.05
C MET A 219 -21.57 4.47 -24.41
N LEU A 220 -21.92 5.51 -25.17
CA LEU A 220 -22.54 5.35 -26.50
C LEU A 220 -21.54 4.83 -27.54
N ASP A 221 -20.26 5.16 -27.43
CA ASP A 221 -19.20 4.66 -28.32
C ASP A 221 -18.89 3.16 -28.09
N ILE A 222 -19.25 2.63 -26.93
CA ILE A 222 -19.12 1.20 -26.60
C ILE A 222 -20.28 0.37 -27.16
N LEU A 223 -21.48 0.94 -27.29
CA LEU A 223 -22.70 0.28 -27.78
C LEU A 223 -22.66 0.09 -29.29
#